data_32dd4267f0eec5c63462c39d4bfa63f7
#
_entry.id   32dd4267f0eec5c63462c39d4bfa63f7
#
_cell.length_a   1.000
_cell.length_b   1.000
_cell.length_c   1.000
_cell.angle_alpha   90.00
_cell.angle_beta   90.00
_cell.angle_gamma   90.00
#
_symmetry.space_group_name_H-M   'P 1'
#
loop_
_entity.id
_entity.type
_entity.pdbx_description
1 polymer ?
#
loop_
_entity_poly.entity_id
_entity_poly.type
_entity_poly.pdbx_seq_one_letter_code
_entity_poly.pdbx_strand_id
1 'polypeptide(L)'
;SYQREWTTTVEDAVISIDGQLKDNQMKFSSQTKVLTEGGTAEDGEEKVTVKDAKAVTIITSIGTDYKNEYPVYRTGESKEQVAARVRAYVDKAADTVKTDSYDALRKTHVNDYSSIFGRVNLDLVQVPSDKTTDALLKAYNSGSASEQERRYLEVMLFQYGRYLTIE
;
A
#
# COMPACT_ATOMS: atom_id res chain seq x y z
N SER A 1 23.72 2.92 -8.95
CA SER A 1 22.76 2.38 -9.91
C SER A 1 22.34 0.99 -9.47
N TYR A 2 21.11 0.84 -9.02
CA TYR A 2 20.62 -0.46 -8.63
C TYR A 2 20.44 -1.33 -9.89
N GLN A 3 20.99 -2.53 -9.82
CA GLN A 3 21.01 -3.49 -10.91
C GLN A 3 19.67 -4.20 -10.97
N ARG A 4 18.69 -3.59 -11.60
CA ARG A 4 17.38 -4.19 -11.87
C ARG A 4 17.04 -4.07 -13.35
N GLU A 5 16.36 -5.07 -13.87
CA GLU A 5 15.77 -5.07 -15.21
C GLU A 5 14.26 -5.11 -15.05
N TRP A 6 13.55 -4.22 -15.74
CA TRP A 6 12.10 -4.18 -15.72
C TRP A 6 11.54 -3.72 -17.07
N THR A 7 10.30 -4.06 -17.29
CA THR A 7 9.50 -3.59 -18.40
C THR A 7 8.23 -2.95 -17.86
N THR A 8 7.83 -1.82 -18.41
CA THR A 8 6.54 -1.19 -18.15
C THR A 8 5.62 -1.44 -19.35
N THR A 9 4.40 -1.88 -19.11
CA THR A 9 3.34 -2.00 -20.10
C THR A 9 2.05 -1.39 -19.58
N VAL A 10 1.22 -0.88 -20.48
CA VAL A 10 -0.09 -0.33 -20.15
C VAL A 10 -1.13 -0.93 -21.06
N GLU A 11 -2.14 -1.59 -20.46
CA GLU A 11 -3.23 -2.23 -21.18
C GLU A 11 -4.49 -2.27 -20.29
N ASP A 12 -5.65 -1.93 -20.87
CA ASP A 12 -6.94 -1.93 -20.17
C ASP A 12 -6.94 -1.09 -18.88
N ALA A 13 -6.35 0.09 -18.92
CA ALA A 13 -6.14 0.96 -17.76
C ALA A 13 -5.35 0.29 -16.61
N VAL A 14 -4.48 -0.67 -16.93
CA VAL A 14 -3.53 -1.25 -15.98
C VAL A 14 -2.10 -0.92 -16.39
N ILE A 15 -1.36 -0.32 -15.47
CA ILE A 15 0.07 -0.13 -15.58
C ILE A 15 0.75 -1.33 -14.92
N SER A 16 1.50 -2.10 -15.69
CA SER A 16 2.27 -3.26 -15.24
C SER A 16 3.75 -2.95 -15.26
N ILE A 17 4.45 -3.20 -14.15
CA ILE A 17 5.90 -3.08 -14.03
C ILE A 17 6.42 -4.45 -13.59
N ASP A 18 7.03 -5.18 -14.51
CA ASP A 18 7.51 -6.54 -14.29
C ASP A 18 9.02 -6.63 -14.46
N GLY A 19 9.70 -7.27 -13.54
CA GLY A 19 11.15 -7.30 -13.58
C GLY A 19 11.83 -8.30 -12.66
N GLN A 20 13.14 -8.15 -12.58
CA GLN A 20 13.99 -8.91 -11.66
C GLN A 20 15.19 -8.10 -11.21
N LEU A 21 15.71 -8.41 -10.02
CA LEU A 21 16.97 -7.89 -9.53
C LEU A 21 18.12 -8.65 -10.17
N LYS A 22 19.21 -7.95 -10.53
CA LYS A 22 20.38 -8.56 -11.17
C LYS A 22 21.27 -9.32 -10.20
N ASP A 23 21.34 -8.88 -8.96
CA ASP A 23 22.23 -9.43 -7.93
C ASP A 23 21.76 -10.82 -7.44
N ASN A 24 20.50 -10.97 -7.17
CA ASN A 24 19.94 -12.18 -6.58
C ASN A 24 18.81 -12.82 -7.40
N GLN A 25 18.50 -12.30 -8.57
CA GLN A 25 17.49 -12.79 -9.52
C GLN A 25 16.07 -12.81 -8.94
N MET A 26 15.79 -12.03 -7.86
CA MET A 26 14.45 -11.91 -7.30
C MET A 26 13.52 -11.25 -8.31
N LYS A 27 12.45 -11.94 -8.62
CA LYS A 27 11.41 -11.46 -9.53
C LYS A 27 10.42 -10.59 -8.78
N PHE A 28 9.91 -9.56 -9.44
CA PHE A 28 8.89 -8.68 -8.89
C PHE A 28 7.88 -8.27 -9.96
N SER A 29 6.68 -7.97 -9.50
CA SER A 29 5.62 -7.37 -10.31
C SER A 29 4.91 -6.31 -9.49
N SER A 30 4.55 -5.21 -10.14
CA SER A 30 3.62 -4.19 -9.64
C SER A 30 2.53 -4.00 -10.69
N GLN A 31 1.28 -4.14 -10.28
CA GLN A 31 0.11 -3.98 -11.14
C GLN A 31 -0.77 -2.88 -10.55
N THR A 32 -1.04 -1.84 -11.35
CA THR A 32 -1.86 -0.70 -10.92
C THR A 32 -3.02 -0.50 -11.90
N LYS A 33 -4.24 -0.76 -11.43
CA LYS A 33 -5.49 -0.54 -12.19
C LYS A 33 -6.09 0.80 -11.85
N VAL A 34 -6.53 1.51 -12.87
CA VAL A 34 -7.27 2.77 -12.75
C VAL A 34 -8.74 2.52 -13.10
N LEU A 35 -9.63 2.84 -12.15
CA LEU A 35 -11.08 2.79 -12.35
C LEU A 35 -11.64 4.21 -12.28
N THR A 36 -12.55 4.54 -13.18
CA THR A 36 -13.18 5.88 -13.23
C THR A 36 -14.68 5.77 -13.01
N GLU A 37 -15.23 6.72 -12.26
CA GLU A 37 -16.66 6.97 -12.21
C GLU A 37 -16.99 8.14 -13.16
N GLY A 38 -17.60 7.83 -14.29
CA GLY A 38 -17.76 8.78 -15.40
C GLY A 38 -16.41 9.08 -16.10
N GLY A 39 -16.46 9.91 -17.12
CA GLY A 39 -15.26 10.26 -17.89
C GLY A 39 -14.64 9.10 -18.66
N THR A 40 -13.35 9.24 -19.00
CA THR A 40 -12.59 8.24 -19.75
C THR A 40 -11.23 7.99 -19.11
N ALA A 41 -10.70 6.75 -19.28
CA ALA A 41 -9.32 6.39 -19.02
C ALA A 41 -8.68 5.93 -20.33
N GLU A 42 -7.60 6.56 -20.74
CA GLU A 42 -6.89 6.31 -22.01
C GLU A 42 -5.50 5.77 -21.70
N ASP A 43 -5.16 4.64 -22.31
CA ASP A 43 -3.84 4.05 -22.20
C ASP A 43 -2.81 4.84 -23.00
N GLY A 44 -1.64 5.10 -22.40
CA GLY A 44 -0.46 5.67 -23.03
C GLY A 44 0.73 4.73 -22.92
N GLU A 45 1.90 5.15 -23.32
CA GLU A 45 3.10 4.30 -23.34
C GLU A 45 3.49 3.79 -21.94
N GLU A 46 3.52 4.68 -20.94
CA GLU A 46 3.85 4.34 -19.52
C GLU A 46 2.87 4.96 -18.53
N LYS A 47 1.67 5.32 -18.97
CA LYS A 47 0.70 6.04 -18.16
C LYS A 47 -0.74 5.75 -18.58
N VAL A 48 -1.66 5.95 -17.64
CA VAL A 48 -3.09 6.06 -17.91
C VAL A 48 -3.50 7.52 -17.72
N THR A 49 -4.17 8.09 -18.71
CA THR A 49 -4.69 9.46 -18.66
C THR A 49 -6.19 9.43 -18.38
N VAL A 50 -6.61 10.09 -17.31
CA VAL A 50 -8.04 10.21 -16.96
C VAL A 50 -8.55 11.60 -17.30
N LYS A 51 -9.75 11.67 -17.93
CA LYS A 51 -10.43 12.93 -18.28
C LYS A 51 -11.88 12.90 -17.80
N ASP A 52 -12.34 14.02 -17.29
CA ASP A 52 -13.75 14.31 -16.93
C ASP A 52 -14.40 13.29 -15.98
N ALA A 53 -13.61 12.60 -15.15
CA ALA A 53 -14.11 11.66 -14.15
C ALA A 53 -14.61 12.38 -12.90
N LYS A 54 -15.71 11.92 -12.30
CA LYS A 54 -16.22 12.38 -11.01
C LYS A 54 -15.37 11.83 -9.86
N ALA A 55 -14.94 10.57 -9.97
CA ALA A 55 -14.07 9.92 -9.04
C ALA A 55 -13.11 8.97 -9.76
N VAL A 56 -11.95 8.72 -9.15
CA VAL A 56 -10.95 7.78 -9.63
C VAL A 56 -10.56 6.87 -8.47
N THR A 57 -10.63 5.56 -8.68
CA THR A 57 -10.10 4.56 -7.76
C THR A 57 -8.86 3.94 -8.37
N ILE A 58 -7.74 4.01 -7.65
CA ILE A 58 -6.46 3.42 -8.05
C ILE A 58 -6.20 2.22 -7.14
N ILE A 59 -6.05 1.04 -7.76
CA ILE A 59 -5.79 -0.21 -7.05
C ILE A 59 -4.42 -0.71 -7.45
N THR A 60 -3.51 -0.82 -6.48
CA THR A 60 -2.15 -1.31 -6.71
C THR A 60 -1.90 -2.58 -5.91
N SER A 61 -1.33 -3.58 -6.53
CA SER A 61 -0.75 -4.75 -5.88
C SER A 61 0.69 -4.93 -6.30
N ILE A 62 1.53 -5.33 -5.35
CA ILE A 62 2.95 -5.58 -5.57
C ILE A 62 3.27 -6.96 -5.01
N GLY A 63 4.09 -7.71 -5.72
CA GLY A 63 4.53 -9.04 -5.27
C GLY A 63 5.91 -9.40 -5.80
N THR A 64 6.52 -10.36 -5.13
CA THR A 64 7.82 -10.93 -5.53
C THR A 64 7.75 -12.45 -5.44
N ASP A 65 8.76 -13.14 -5.97
CA ASP A 65 8.93 -14.58 -5.76
C ASP A 65 9.60 -14.93 -4.41
N TYR A 66 9.70 -13.98 -3.48
CA TYR A 66 10.22 -14.25 -2.16
C TYR A 66 9.27 -15.15 -1.36
N LYS A 67 9.85 -16.11 -0.66
CA LYS A 67 9.17 -16.95 0.34
C LYS A 67 10.11 -17.13 1.53
N ASN A 68 9.61 -16.88 2.73
CA ASN A 68 10.43 -17.06 3.95
C ASN A 68 10.56 -18.54 4.30
N GLU A 69 11.32 -19.28 3.50
CA GLU A 69 11.55 -20.72 3.65
C GLU A 69 13.01 -21.08 3.32
N TYR A 70 13.73 -21.51 4.36
CA TYR A 70 15.11 -21.98 4.21
C TYR A 70 15.16 -23.25 3.34
N PRO A 71 16.20 -23.47 2.52
CA PRO A 71 17.38 -22.62 2.29
C PRO A 71 17.23 -21.64 1.09
N VAL A 72 16.19 -21.72 0.32
CA VAL A 72 16.12 -21.07 -1.01
C VAL A 72 15.53 -19.67 -0.96
N TYR A 73 14.57 -19.43 -0.06
CA TYR A 73 13.86 -18.15 0.10
C TYR A 73 13.16 -17.65 -1.18
N ARG A 74 12.63 -18.62 -2.00
CA ARG A 74 11.93 -18.37 -3.26
C ARG A 74 10.73 -19.29 -3.41
N THR A 75 9.68 -18.82 -4.09
CA THR A 75 8.52 -19.65 -4.47
C THR A 75 8.81 -20.57 -5.64
N GLY A 76 9.81 -20.27 -6.46
CA GLY A 76 10.08 -20.95 -7.72
C GLY A 76 9.23 -20.47 -8.91
N GLU A 77 8.36 -19.47 -8.70
CA GLU A 77 7.54 -18.89 -9.77
C GLU A 77 8.40 -18.26 -10.89
N SER A 78 7.92 -18.34 -12.13
CA SER A 78 8.47 -17.54 -13.23
C SER A 78 8.04 -16.06 -13.09
N LYS A 79 8.61 -15.15 -13.89
CA LYS A 79 8.18 -13.74 -13.92
C LYS A 79 6.69 -13.62 -14.25
N GLU A 80 6.25 -14.38 -15.24
CA GLU A 80 4.88 -14.41 -15.75
C GLU A 80 3.91 -14.91 -14.65
N GLN A 81 4.34 -15.91 -13.86
CA GLN A 81 3.55 -16.43 -12.74
C GLN A 81 3.41 -15.41 -11.60
N VAL A 82 4.49 -14.69 -11.26
CA VAL A 82 4.43 -13.60 -10.28
C VAL A 82 3.50 -12.49 -10.78
N ALA A 83 3.64 -12.07 -12.04
CA ALA A 83 2.79 -11.05 -12.64
C ALA A 83 1.31 -11.47 -12.66
N ALA A 84 1.01 -12.71 -13.06
CA ALA A 84 -0.35 -13.24 -13.10
C ALA A 84 -0.99 -13.29 -11.70
N ARG A 85 -0.24 -13.72 -10.69
CA ARG A 85 -0.71 -13.75 -9.30
C ARG A 85 -1.02 -12.34 -8.77
N VAL A 86 -0.12 -11.38 -9.01
CA VAL A 86 -0.29 -9.99 -8.60
C VAL A 86 -1.49 -9.36 -9.34
N ARG A 87 -1.63 -9.65 -10.64
CA ARG A 87 -2.77 -9.19 -11.45
C ARG A 87 -4.10 -9.72 -10.90
N ALA A 88 -4.17 -10.98 -10.51
CA ALA A 88 -5.38 -11.57 -9.96
C ALA A 88 -5.89 -10.86 -8.69
N TYR A 89 -4.98 -10.35 -7.83
CA TYR A 89 -5.38 -9.54 -6.67
C TYR A 89 -5.97 -8.19 -7.07
N VAL A 90 -5.38 -7.52 -8.05
CA VAL A 90 -5.89 -6.24 -8.58
C VAL A 90 -7.26 -6.43 -9.21
N ASP A 91 -7.42 -7.46 -10.05
CA ASP A 91 -8.68 -7.73 -10.73
C ASP A 91 -9.79 -8.07 -9.73
N LYS A 92 -9.51 -8.89 -8.72
CA LYS A 92 -10.46 -9.21 -7.65
C LYS A 92 -10.93 -7.96 -6.90
N ALA A 93 -10.01 -7.06 -6.54
CA ALA A 93 -10.35 -5.81 -5.88
C ALA A 93 -11.15 -4.88 -6.81
N ALA A 94 -10.75 -4.79 -8.08
CA ALA A 94 -11.44 -4.00 -9.09
C ALA A 94 -12.87 -4.49 -9.33
N ASP A 95 -13.08 -5.80 -9.37
CA ASP A 95 -14.42 -6.39 -9.50
C ASP A 95 -15.29 -6.06 -8.28
N THR A 96 -14.75 -6.11 -7.06
CA THR A 96 -15.47 -5.68 -5.85
C THR A 96 -15.90 -4.22 -5.95
N VAL A 97 -15.03 -3.32 -6.41
CA VAL A 97 -15.36 -1.90 -6.57
C VAL A 97 -16.46 -1.71 -7.62
N LYS A 98 -16.43 -2.47 -8.72
CA LYS A 98 -17.45 -2.39 -9.80
C LYS A 98 -18.80 -2.96 -9.39
N THR A 99 -18.83 -4.07 -8.66
CA THR A 99 -20.06 -4.77 -8.30
C THR A 99 -20.72 -4.20 -7.05
N ASP A 100 -19.93 -3.84 -6.05
CA ASP A 100 -20.44 -3.43 -4.74
C ASP A 100 -20.18 -1.95 -4.43
N SER A 101 -18.97 -1.49 -4.47
CA SER A 101 -18.47 -0.11 -4.37
C SER A 101 -17.06 -0.07 -3.74
N TYR A 102 -16.40 1.09 -3.82
CA TYR A 102 -15.20 1.37 -3.03
C TYR A 102 -15.44 1.23 -1.52
N ASP A 103 -16.60 1.68 -1.02
CA ASP A 103 -16.93 1.61 0.40
C ASP A 103 -17.09 0.16 0.90
N ALA A 104 -17.57 -0.76 0.07
CA ALA A 104 -17.61 -2.19 0.41
C ALA A 104 -16.21 -2.78 0.57
N LEU A 105 -15.30 -2.46 -0.35
CA LEU A 105 -13.89 -2.89 -0.27
C LEU A 105 -13.23 -2.31 0.99
N ARG A 106 -13.40 -1.00 1.25
CA ARG A 106 -12.90 -0.33 2.45
C ARG A 106 -13.46 -0.94 3.73
N LYS A 107 -14.76 -1.23 3.78
CA LYS A 107 -15.41 -1.85 4.94
C LYS A 107 -14.83 -3.23 5.26
N THR A 108 -14.59 -4.04 4.25
CA THR A 108 -13.96 -5.36 4.40
C THR A 108 -12.57 -5.22 5.02
N HIS A 109 -11.72 -4.33 4.50
CA HIS A 109 -10.41 -4.04 5.05
C HIS A 109 -10.48 -3.54 6.50
N VAL A 110 -11.34 -2.55 6.78
CA VAL A 110 -11.49 -1.99 8.14
C VAL A 110 -11.94 -3.05 9.14
N ASN A 111 -12.88 -3.91 8.77
CA ASN A 111 -13.36 -4.97 9.66
C ASN A 111 -12.26 -5.99 9.98
N ASP A 112 -11.53 -6.44 8.97
CA ASP A 112 -10.41 -7.37 9.14
C ASP A 112 -9.33 -6.76 10.03
N TYR A 113 -8.84 -5.60 9.66
CA TYR A 113 -7.79 -4.88 10.39
C TYR A 113 -8.18 -4.58 11.84
N SER A 114 -9.37 -4.05 12.07
CA SER A 114 -9.87 -3.67 13.41
C SER A 114 -10.02 -4.88 14.33
N SER A 115 -10.26 -6.06 13.78
CA SER A 115 -10.35 -7.30 14.56
C SER A 115 -9.05 -7.64 15.29
N ILE A 116 -7.92 -7.20 14.76
CA ILE A 116 -6.57 -7.39 15.34
C ILE A 116 -6.13 -6.12 16.09
N PHE A 117 -6.20 -4.96 15.42
CA PHE A 117 -5.74 -3.69 15.97
C PHE A 117 -6.46 -3.29 17.25
N GLY A 118 -7.76 -3.55 17.34
CA GLY A 118 -8.58 -3.23 18.51
C GLY A 118 -8.28 -4.04 19.77
N ARG A 119 -7.45 -5.10 19.70
CA ARG A 119 -7.13 -5.95 20.86
C ARG A 119 -6.18 -5.31 21.87
N VAL A 120 -5.44 -4.30 21.45
CA VAL A 120 -4.46 -3.59 22.30
C VAL A 120 -4.66 -2.09 22.17
N ASN A 121 -4.69 -1.40 23.28
CA ASN A 121 -4.69 0.06 23.37
C ASN A 121 -3.67 0.51 24.39
N LEU A 122 -2.93 1.58 24.08
CA LEU A 122 -2.07 2.27 25.03
C LEU A 122 -2.73 3.60 25.38
N ASP A 123 -2.97 3.81 26.67
CA ASP A 123 -3.47 5.06 27.21
C ASP A 123 -2.49 5.61 28.25
N LEU A 124 -1.90 6.76 27.96
CA LEU A 124 -1.03 7.53 28.86
C LEU A 124 -1.73 8.79 29.39
N VAL A 125 -3.07 8.81 29.36
CA VAL A 125 -3.88 9.99 29.67
C VAL A 125 -3.48 11.17 28.78
N GLN A 126 -3.21 10.89 27.50
CA GLN A 126 -2.81 11.87 26.51
C GLN A 126 -3.99 12.72 26.03
N VAL A 127 -3.71 13.96 25.68
CA VAL A 127 -4.68 14.86 25.04
C VAL A 127 -4.21 15.13 23.61
N PRO A 128 -5.09 15.05 22.59
CA PRO A 128 -4.75 15.40 21.22
C PRO A 128 -4.11 16.79 21.13
N SER A 129 -3.11 16.91 20.24
CA SER A 129 -2.44 18.19 19.99
C SER A 129 -2.83 18.72 18.61
N ASP A 130 -2.98 20.04 18.50
CA ASP A 130 -3.20 20.73 17.22
C ASP A 130 -1.92 20.90 16.40
N LYS A 131 -0.76 20.56 16.96
CA LYS A 131 0.52 20.62 16.26
C LYS A 131 0.63 19.47 15.24
N THR A 132 1.28 19.76 14.11
CA THR A 132 1.67 18.74 13.14
C THR A 132 2.70 17.78 13.74
N THR A 133 2.81 16.56 13.20
CA THR A 133 3.74 15.54 13.71
C THR A 133 5.20 15.99 13.70
N ASP A 134 5.62 16.72 12.66
CA ASP A 134 6.98 17.27 12.57
C ASP A 134 7.24 18.36 13.62
N ALA A 135 6.25 19.20 13.93
CA ALA A 135 6.34 20.20 15.00
C ALA A 135 6.41 19.55 16.37
N LEU A 136 5.62 18.49 16.62
CA LEU A 136 5.68 17.69 17.84
C LEU A 136 7.05 17.03 18.01
N LEU A 137 7.59 16.43 16.96
CA LEU A 137 8.91 15.80 16.96
C LEU A 137 10.03 16.81 17.28
N LYS A 138 9.99 18.00 16.67
CA LYS A 138 10.92 19.09 16.98
C LYS A 138 10.83 19.52 18.44
N ALA A 139 9.62 19.71 18.95
CA ALA A 139 9.42 20.11 20.36
C ALA A 139 9.89 19.01 21.33
N TYR A 140 9.63 17.74 21.02
CA TYR A 140 10.10 16.59 21.80
C TYR A 140 11.63 16.54 21.85
N ASN A 141 12.29 16.62 20.71
CA ASN A 141 13.76 16.52 20.59
C ASN A 141 14.47 17.72 21.22
N SER A 142 13.89 18.91 21.20
CA SER A 142 14.43 20.11 21.86
C SER A 142 14.14 20.21 23.35
N GLY A 143 13.32 19.30 23.89
CA GLY A 143 12.87 19.35 25.29
C GLY A 143 11.80 20.43 25.57
N SER A 144 11.28 21.10 24.54
CA SER A 144 10.25 22.15 24.68
C SER A 144 8.82 21.63 24.66
N ALA A 145 8.62 20.35 24.38
CA ALA A 145 7.29 19.73 24.42
C ALA A 145 6.75 19.69 25.84
N SER A 146 5.48 20.06 26.02
CA SER A 146 4.75 19.83 27.25
C SER A 146 4.62 18.34 27.55
N GLU A 147 4.29 18.00 28.79
CA GLU A 147 4.06 16.61 29.19
C GLU A 147 2.95 15.94 28.36
N GLN A 148 1.86 16.68 28.09
CA GLN A 148 0.75 16.19 27.27
C GLN A 148 1.18 15.93 25.82
N GLU A 149 1.96 16.81 25.22
CA GLU A 149 2.48 16.63 23.86
C GLU A 149 3.44 15.44 23.76
N ARG A 150 4.27 15.21 24.80
CA ARG A 150 5.12 14.01 24.86
C ARG A 150 4.30 12.73 24.90
N ARG A 151 3.34 12.64 25.82
CA ARG A 151 2.43 11.49 25.95
C ARG A 151 1.67 11.23 24.64
N TYR A 152 1.16 12.27 24.02
CA TYR A 152 0.44 12.16 22.75
C TYR A 152 1.34 11.61 21.62
N LEU A 153 2.55 12.13 21.48
CA LEU A 153 3.51 11.65 20.48
C LEU A 153 3.94 10.19 20.75
N GLU A 154 4.18 9.82 22.00
CA GLU A 154 4.57 8.46 22.39
C GLU A 154 3.45 7.44 22.11
N VAL A 155 2.20 7.77 22.44
CA VAL A 155 1.04 6.92 22.09
C VAL A 155 0.86 6.82 20.57
N MET A 156 0.99 7.94 19.85
CA MET A 156 0.90 7.95 18.39
C MET A 156 1.99 7.08 17.76
N LEU A 157 3.23 7.16 18.22
CA LEU A 157 4.34 6.35 17.72
C LEU A 157 4.12 4.85 17.99
N PHE A 158 3.66 4.50 19.21
CA PHE A 158 3.32 3.12 19.54
C PHE A 158 2.20 2.57 18.66
N GLN A 159 1.11 3.32 18.50
CA GLN A 159 -0.02 2.89 17.69
C GLN A 159 0.35 2.80 16.19
N TYR A 160 1.16 3.73 15.70
CA TYR A 160 1.64 3.70 14.31
C TYR A 160 2.60 2.53 14.07
N GLY A 161 3.49 2.23 15.02
CA GLY A 161 4.35 1.04 14.94
C GLY A 161 3.53 -0.26 14.90
N ARG A 162 2.48 -0.35 15.71
CA ARG A 162 1.52 -1.47 15.65
C ARG A 162 0.82 -1.56 14.30
N TYR A 163 0.38 -0.42 13.77
CA TYR A 163 -0.25 -0.35 12.46
C TYR A 163 0.65 -0.99 11.40
N LEU A 164 1.90 -0.57 11.30
CA LEU A 164 2.86 -1.11 10.34
C LEU A 164 3.25 -2.59 10.57
N THR A 165 3.04 -3.11 11.78
CA THR A 165 3.38 -4.51 12.11
C THR A 165 2.25 -5.48 11.76
N ILE A 166 1.00 -4.99 11.80
CA ILE A 166 -0.20 -5.81 11.51
C ILE A 166 -0.44 -5.88 10.01
N GLU A 167 -0.08 -4.82 9.25
CA GLU A 167 -0.27 -4.73 7.82
C GLU A 167 0.75 -5.61 7.07
#